data_e8dfea91fe32d460b5b14f869ea7d2be
#
_entry.id   e8dfea91fe32d460b5b14f869ea7d2be
#
_cell.length_a   1.000
_cell.length_b   1.000
_cell.length_c   1.000
_cell.angle_alpha   90.00
_cell.angle_beta   90.00
_cell.angle_gamma   90.00
#
_symmetry.space_group_name_H-M   'P 1'
#
loop_
_entity.id
_entity.type
_entity.pdbx_description
1 polymer ?
#
loop_
_entity_poly.entity_id
_entity_poly.type
_entity_poly.pdbx_seq_one_letter_code
_entity_poly.pdbx_strand_id
1 'polypeptide(L)'
;MMTTLTKGLAALAALGLLGLAGCDRPSAVETRDRTADAQPQALTSAAPVETEAAPVAKPVLTANRRESTDDKIARLYARNGADFNAKSAEDYLDKVTTFTTRPPRDAETVKRPNGDTLIYQASTNTFAVVARNGAPRTMFKPTTGADYWAEQKAAAPTFGQRRQSTGAAD
;
A
#
# COMPACT_ATOMS: atom_id res chain seq x y z
N MET A 1 -49.90 -18.98 15.58
CA MET A 1 -49.32 -19.08 16.91
C MET A 1 -48.07 -18.16 16.86
N MET A 2 -48.19 -17.05 17.24
CA MET A 2 -48.09 -16.12 18.39
C MET A 2 -47.06 -16.60 19.43
N THR A 3 -46.12 -15.75 19.70
CA THR A 3 -45.50 -15.35 20.99
C THR A 3 -44.02 -14.99 20.76
N THR A 4 -43.39 -14.01 21.28
CA THR A 4 -43.53 -12.76 22.07
C THR A 4 -42.12 -12.19 22.18
N LEU A 5 -41.89 -11.03 21.83
CA LEU A 5 -41.54 -9.76 22.47
C LEU A 5 -40.85 -9.92 23.87
N THR A 6 -39.58 -9.52 23.96
CA THR A 6 -39.04 -9.01 25.24
C THR A 6 -38.07 -7.82 24.97
N LYS A 7 -38.47 -6.67 25.46
CA LYS A 7 -37.69 -5.44 25.62
C LYS A 7 -36.79 -5.60 26.87
N GLY A 8 -35.59 -5.10 26.79
CA GLY A 8 -34.69 -4.88 27.93
C GLY A 8 -33.95 -3.57 27.77
N LEU A 9 -34.50 -2.55 28.42
CA LEU A 9 -33.95 -1.20 28.58
C LEU A 9 -33.11 -1.16 29.87
N ALA A 10 -31.87 -0.73 29.85
CA ALA A 10 -31.17 -0.24 31.02
C ALA A 10 -30.15 0.84 30.63
N ALA A 11 -30.48 2.05 30.97
CA ALA A 11 -29.62 3.21 30.99
C ALA A 11 -28.79 3.23 32.27
N LEU A 12 -27.52 3.64 32.21
CA LEU A 12 -26.81 4.22 33.33
C LEU A 12 -25.76 5.21 32.82
N ALA A 13 -26.01 6.46 33.14
CA ALA A 13 -25.13 7.60 33.01
C ALA A 13 -24.07 7.60 34.11
N ALA A 14 -22.83 7.94 33.81
CA ALA A 14 -21.88 8.44 34.77
C ALA A 14 -21.06 9.55 34.13
N LEU A 15 -21.29 10.75 34.67
CA LEU A 15 -20.51 11.97 34.51
C LEU A 15 -19.16 11.79 35.23
N GLY A 16 -18.06 12.21 34.59
CA GLY A 16 -16.75 12.37 35.23
C GLY A 16 -15.99 13.52 34.61
N LEU A 17 -15.89 14.59 35.37
CA LEU A 17 -15.26 15.90 35.09
C LEU A 17 -13.74 15.89 35.26
N LEU A 18 -13.09 16.82 34.54
CA LEU A 18 -11.82 17.55 34.78
C LEU A 18 -10.48 16.80 34.74
N GLY A 19 -9.61 17.41 33.94
CA GLY A 19 -8.16 17.24 33.97
C GLY A 19 -7.45 17.99 32.86
N LEU A 20 -7.46 19.36 32.91
CA LEU A 20 -6.53 20.18 32.13
C LEU A 20 -5.16 20.11 32.83
N ALA A 21 -4.18 19.48 32.16
CA ALA A 21 -2.77 19.64 32.47
C ALA A 21 -2.03 20.01 31.22
N GLY A 22 -1.65 21.27 31.09
CA GLY A 22 -0.74 21.79 30.09
C GLY A 22 0.64 21.17 30.28
N CYS A 23 1.23 20.70 29.21
CA CYS A 23 2.66 20.41 29.13
C CYS A 23 3.30 21.37 28.14
N ASP A 24 3.87 22.42 28.69
CA ASP A 24 4.92 23.24 28.11
C ASP A 24 6.07 22.31 27.69
N ARG A 25 6.41 22.29 26.40
CA ARG A 25 7.63 21.67 25.91
C ARG A 25 8.62 22.78 25.59
N PRO A 26 9.72 22.94 26.36
CA PRO A 26 10.80 23.80 25.92
C PRO A 26 11.50 23.17 24.70
N SER A 27 11.52 23.96 23.64
CA SER A 27 12.30 23.66 22.43
C SER A 27 13.78 23.96 22.74
N ALA A 28 14.54 22.94 23.08
CA ALA A 28 15.99 23.06 23.21
C ALA A 28 16.62 22.82 21.82
N VAL A 29 16.86 23.91 21.11
CA VAL A 29 17.82 23.94 19.99
C VAL A 29 19.21 24.07 20.62
N GLU A 30 19.91 22.97 20.78
CA GLU A 30 21.31 22.96 21.21
C GLU A 30 22.20 23.12 19.98
N THR A 31 22.65 24.34 19.76
CA THR A 31 23.69 24.67 18.77
C THR A 31 25.03 24.18 19.31
N ARG A 32 25.52 23.06 18.79
CA ARG A 32 26.89 22.64 19.06
C ARG A 32 27.85 23.45 18.23
N ASP A 33 28.60 24.31 18.90
CA ASP A 33 29.79 24.96 18.38
C ASP A 33 30.83 23.91 17.97
N ARG A 34 31.17 23.94 16.67
CA ARG A 34 32.23 23.13 16.09
C ARG A 34 33.54 23.89 16.20
N THR A 35 34.25 23.72 17.33
CA THR A 35 35.65 24.12 17.42
C THR A 35 36.52 23.14 16.64
N ALA A 36 37.27 23.71 15.73
CA ALA A 36 38.27 23.03 14.93
C ALA A 36 39.42 22.53 15.79
N ASP A 37 39.80 21.27 15.59
CA ASP A 37 41.18 20.82 15.81
C ASP A 37 41.57 19.90 14.67
N ALA A 38 42.43 20.38 13.84
CA ALA A 38 43.03 19.70 12.72
C ALA A 38 44.16 18.83 13.19
N GLN A 39 44.08 17.53 12.94
CA GLN A 39 45.24 16.66 12.96
C GLN A 39 45.25 15.77 11.72
N PRO A 40 46.32 15.79 10.93
CA PRO A 40 46.46 14.94 9.75
C PRO A 40 46.92 13.56 10.17
N GLN A 41 46.15 12.53 9.96
CA GLN A 41 46.63 11.16 10.05
C GLN A 41 46.64 10.47 8.69
N ALA A 42 47.78 9.92 8.43
CA ALA A 42 48.29 9.28 7.27
C ALA A 42 47.37 8.27 6.57
N LEU A 43 47.53 8.30 5.25
CA LEU A 43 47.14 7.27 4.30
C LEU A 43 47.72 5.90 4.69
N THR A 44 46.87 4.93 4.95
CA THR A 44 47.26 3.53 4.97
C THR A 44 46.26 2.70 4.19
N SER A 45 46.71 2.26 3.04
CA SER A 45 46.44 1.00 2.35
C SER A 45 44.99 0.57 2.13
N ALA A 46 44.62 0.62 0.86
CA ALA A 46 43.46 -0.03 0.28
C ALA A 46 43.45 -1.53 0.55
N ALA A 47 42.37 -1.99 1.21
CA ALA A 47 41.82 -3.31 1.02
C ALA A 47 40.59 -3.20 0.13
N PRO A 48 40.34 -4.12 -0.81
CA PRO A 48 39.14 -4.07 -1.63
C PRO A 48 37.93 -4.33 -0.73
N VAL A 49 37.13 -3.28 -0.53
CA VAL A 49 35.80 -3.43 0.08
C VAL A 49 34.97 -4.18 -0.93
N GLU A 50 34.77 -5.46 -0.65
CA GLU A 50 33.73 -6.26 -1.24
C GLU A 50 32.41 -5.48 -1.02
N THR A 51 31.91 -4.91 -2.09
CA THR A 51 30.61 -4.21 -2.07
C THR A 51 29.54 -5.28 -1.84
N GLU A 52 29.28 -5.55 -0.58
CA GLU A 52 28.09 -6.28 -0.17
C GLU A 52 26.90 -5.52 -0.72
N ALA A 53 26.28 -6.09 -1.76
CA ALA A 53 25.12 -5.51 -2.40
C ALA A 53 24.06 -5.27 -1.32
N ALA A 54 23.77 -3.99 -1.07
CA ALA A 54 22.72 -3.60 -0.15
C ALA A 54 21.45 -4.43 -0.45
N PRO A 55 20.79 -5.00 0.55
CA PRO A 55 19.60 -5.81 0.33
C PRO A 55 18.59 -4.96 -0.44
N VAL A 56 18.24 -5.42 -1.65
CA VAL A 56 17.23 -4.77 -2.49
C VAL A 56 15.96 -4.68 -1.64
N ALA A 57 15.62 -3.48 -1.20
CA ALA A 57 14.46 -3.24 -0.36
C ALA A 57 13.23 -3.81 -1.09
N LYS A 58 12.55 -4.78 -0.45
CA LYS A 58 11.32 -5.38 -0.99
C LYS A 58 10.33 -4.27 -1.31
N PRO A 59 9.71 -4.24 -2.49
CA PRO A 59 8.73 -3.22 -2.82
C PRO A 59 7.59 -3.29 -1.83
N VAL A 60 7.46 -2.25 -1.01
CA VAL A 60 6.39 -2.11 -0.02
C VAL A 60 5.12 -1.66 -0.74
N LEU A 61 3.95 -2.15 -0.32
CA LEU A 61 2.70 -1.64 -0.84
C LEU A 61 2.60 -0.11 -0.68
N THR A 62 1.93 0.54 -1.64
CA THR A 62 1.69 1.98 -1.54
C THR A 62 0.84 2.31 -0.31
N ALA A 63 1.35 3.13 0.60
CA ALA A 63 0.59 3.74 1.67
C ALA A 63 -0.18 4.97 1.19
N ASN A 64 -1.15 5.44 1.95
CA ASN A 64 -1.81 6.72 1.76
C ASN A 64 -1.86 7.49 3.10
N ARG A 65 -2.29 8.76 3.07
CA ARG A 65 -2.32 9.61 4.27
C ARG A 65 -3.22 9.11 5.40
N ARG A 66 -4.14 8.18 5.13
CA ARG A 66 -5.16 7.68 6.07
C ARG A 66 -4.94 6.25 6.50
N GLU A 67 -4.05 5.52 5.82
CA GLU A 67 -3.84 4.09 6.04
C GLU A 67 -2.34 3.79 5.99
N SER A 68 -1.81 3.18 7.04
CA SER A 68 -0.42 2.69 7.03
C SER A 68 -0.25 1.53 6.05
N THR A 69 0.99 1.19 5.72
CA THR A 69 1.29 0.03 4.88
C THR A 69 0.80 -1.26 5.53
N ASP A 70 0.97 -1.42 6.83
CA ASP A 70 0.60 -2.61 7.57
C ASP A 70 -0.92 -2.78 7.65
N ASP A 71 -1.67 -1.70 7.94
CA ASP A 71 -3.14 -1.72 7.91
C ASP A 71 -3.66 -2.12 6.53
N LYS A 72 -3.04 -1.59 5.49
CA LYS A 72 -3.40 -1.93 4.11
C LYS A 72 -3.15 -3.40 3.79
N ILE A 73 -2.00 -3.95 4.19
CA ILE A 73 -1.67 -5.37 4.00
C ILE A 73 -2.68 -6.23 4.73
N ALA A 74 -2.95 -5.94 6.01
CA ALA A 74 -3.91 -6.67 6.82
C ALA A 74 -5.31 -6.65 6.19
N ARG A 75 -5.78 -5.50 5.73
CA ARG A 75 -7.08 -5.35 5.08
C ARG A 75 -7.15 -6.11 3.74
N LEU A 76 -6.11 -6.04 2.92
CA LEU A 76 -6.07 -6.76 1.65
C LEU A 76 -5.98 -8.28 1.87
N TYR A 77 -5.23 -8.73 2.86
CA TYR A 77 -5.19 -10.13 3.28
C TYR A 77 -6.55 -10.62 3.75
N ALA A 78 -7.22 -9.88 4.62
CA ALA A 78 -8.55 -10.24 5.11
C ALA A 78 -9.59 -10.40 3.98
N ARG A 79 -9.45 -9.62 2.90
CA ARG A 79 -10.37 -9.68 1.75
C ARG A 79 -10.02 -10.73 0.71
N ASN A 80 -8.75 -10.90 0.43
CA ASN A 80 -8.29 -11.63 -0.75
C ASN A 80 -7.35 -12.80 -0.40
N GLY A 81 -6.88 -12.89 0.84
CA GLY A 81 -5.86 -13.88 1.23
C GLY A 81 -6.30 -15.32 0.99
N ALA A 82 -7.58 -15.63 1.22
CA ALA A 82 -8.15 -16.95 0.98
C ALA A 82 -8.06 -17.38 -0.49
N ASP A 83 -8.27 -16.46 -1.43
CA ASP A 83 -8.22 -16.73 -2.88
C ASP A 83 -6.82 -17.15 -3.35
N PHE A 84 -5.80 -16.76 -2.60
CA PHE A 84 -4.40 -17.07 -2.87
C PHE A 84 -3.81 -18.11 -1.92
N ASN A 85 -4.62 -18.76 -1.08
CA ASN A 85 -4.17 -19.68 -0.03
C ASN A 85 -3.08 -19.07 0.86
N ALA A 86 -3.16 -17.77 1.12
CA ALA A 86 -2.22 -17.07 1.98
C ALA A 86 -2.50 -17.38 3.44
N LYS A 87 -1.45 -17.72 4.20
CA LYS A 87 -1.56 -18.12 5.62
C LYS A 87 -1.45 -16.93 6.57
N SER A 88 -0.89 -15.83 6.12
CA SER A 88 -0.72 -14.59 6.88
C SER A 88 -0.70 -13.38 5.96
N ALA A 89 -0.73 -12.18 6.54
CA ALA A 89 -0.62 -10.93 5.79
C ALA A 89 0.74 -10.82 5.08
N GLU A 90 1.83 -11.30 5.70
CA GLU A 90 3.15 -11.34 5.10
C GLU A 90 3.20 -12.34 3.93
N ASP A 91 2.63 -13.54 4.08
CA ASP A 91 2.57 -14.53 2.99
C ASP A 91 1.76 -13.98 1.80
N TYR A 92 0.67 -13.25 2.07
CA TYR A 92 -0.06 -12.56 1.02
C TYR A 92 0.79 -11.48 0.33
N LEU A 93 1.52 -10.66 1.10
CA LEU A 93 2.41 -9.63 0.56
C LEU A 93 3.52 -10.24 -0.31
N ASP A 94 4.12 -11.36 0.11
CA ASP A 94 5.14 -12.05 -0.67
C ASP A 94 4.60 -12.58 -2.00
N LYS A 95 3.37 -13.13 -2.00
CA LYS A 95 2.68 -13.55 -3.23
C LYS A 95 2.39 -12.37 -4.16
N VAL A 96 1.90 -11.26 -3.62
CA VAL A 96 1.65 -10.03 -4.37
C VAL A 96 2.95 -9.51 -4.97
N THR A 97 4.00 -9.44 -4.18
CA THR A 97 5.32 -8.95 -4.61
C THR A 97 5.89 -9.84 -5.70
N THR A 98 5.84 -11.16 -5.53
CA THR A 98 6.32 -12.12 -6.53
C THR A 98 5.58 -11.97 -7.85
N PHE A 99 4.24 -11.93 -7.81
CA PHE A 99 3.41 -11.80 -9.01
C PHE A 99 3.66 -10.49 -9.75
N THR A 100 3.85 -9.38 -9.01
CA THR A 100 4.00 -8.05 -9.61
C THR A 100 5.42 -7.75 -10.10
N THR A 101 6.45 -8.32 -9.47
CA THR A 101 7.86 -8.12 -9.88
C THR A 101 8.30 -9.10 -10.97
N ARG A 102 7.71 -10.28 -10.99
CA ARG A 102 7.97 -11.35 -11.98
C ARG A 102 6.66 -11.91 -12.51
N PRO A 103 5.91 -11.15 -13.30
CA PRO A 103 4.65 -11.63 -13.86
C PRO A 103 4.87 -12.94 -14.64
N PRO A 104 3.94 -13.89 -14.53
CA PRO A 104 3.97 -15.11 -15.34
C PRO A 104 4.01 -14.79 -16.83
N ARG A 105 4.56 -15.70 -17.64
CA ARG A 105 4.72 -15.47 -19.10
C ARG A 105 3.40 -15.33 -19.84
N ASP A 106 2.34 -15.91 -19.31
CA ASP A 106 0.96 -15.86 -19.83
C ASP A 106 0.15 -14.67 -19.25
N ALA A 107 0.78 -13.79 -18.46
CA ALA A 107 0.12 -12.61 -17.97
C ALA A 107 0.15 -11.47 -19.00
N GLU A 108 -1.01 -10.85 -19.21
CA GLU A 108 -1.16 -9.63 -19.99
C GLU A 108 -0.90 -8.39 -19.13
N THR A 109 -0.33 -7.35 -19.73
CA THR A 109 -0.07 -6.09 -19.05
C THR A 109 -0.56 -4.88 -19.85
N VAL A 110 -1.10 -3.87 -19.15
CA VAL A 110 -1.52 -2.60 -19.74
C VAL A 110 -1.09 -1.45 -18.84
N LYS A 111 -0.54 -0.38 -19.42
CA LYS A 111 -0.19 0.84 -18.70
C LYS A 111 -1.31 1.87 -18.77
N ARG A 112 -1.53 2.58 -17.67
CA ARG A 112 -2.44 3.72 -17.55
C ARG A 112 -1.67 5.04 -17.69
N PRO A 113 -2.31 6.16 -18.08
CA PRO A 113 -1.67 7.46 -18.20
C PRO A 113 -1.07 7.98 -16.89
N ASN A 114 -1.63 7.59 -15.73
CA ASN A 114 -1.09 7.93 -14.41
C ASN A 114 0.20 7.17 -14.05
N GLY A 115 0.66 6.29 -14.93
CA GLY A 115 1.86 5.46 -14.76
C GLY A 115 1.63 4.12 -14.06
N ASP A 116 0.41 3.82 -13.61
CA ASP A 116 0.09 2.50 -13.07
C ASP A 116 0.14 1.43 -14.16
N THR A 117 0.58 0.24 -13.80
CA THR A 117 0.55 -0.95 -14.66
C THR A 117 -0.49 -1.93 -14.14
N LEU A 118 -1.37 -2.37 -15.01
CA LEU A 118 -2.31 -3.45 -14.77
C LEU A 118 -1.69 -4.76 -15.24
N ILE A 119 -1.87 -5.81 -14.48
CA ILE A 119 -1.39 -7.17 -14.78
C ILE A 119 -2.56 -8.11 -14.61
N TYR A 120 -2.81 -8.98 -15.60
CA TYR A 120 -3.84 -10.00 -15.52
C TYR A 120 -3.34 -11.33 -16.05
N GLN A 121 -3.54 -12.39 -15.28
CA GLN A 121 -3.27 -13.77 -15.68
C GLN A 121 -4.60 -14.53 -15.78
N ALA A 122 -4.95 -14.92 -16.99
CA ALA A 122 -6.22 -15.60 -17.25
C ALA A 122 -6.26 -17.01 -16.64
N SER A 123 -5.15 -17.76 -16.71
CA SER A 123 -5.07 -19.14 -16.21
C SER A 123 -5.38 -19.30 -14.73
N THR A 124 -5.04 -18.30 -13.92
CA THR A 124 -5.32 -18.29 -12.47
C THR A 124 -6.38 -17.29 -12.06
N ASN A 125 -6.95 -16.56 -13.03
CA ASN A 125 -7.86 -15.44 -12.80
C ASN A 125 -7.29 -14.43 -11.79
N THR A 126 -6.04 -14.03 -11.96
CA THR A 126 -5.34 -13.11 -11.04
C THR A 126 -5.17 -11.75 -11.68
N PHE A 127 -5.66 -10.72 -11.00
CA PHE A 127 -5.51 -9.32 -11.40
C PHE A 127 -4.69 -8.55 -10.35
N ALA A 128 -3.75 -7.73 -10.81
CA ALA A 128 -2.96 -6.85 -9.94
C ALA A 128 -2.79 -5.46 -10.54
N VAL A 129 -2.57 -4.49 -9.67
CA VAL A 129 -2.23 -3.11 -10.03
C VAL A 129 -0.90 -2.75 -9.37
N VAL A 130 0.02 -2.26 -10.18
CA VAL A 130 1.34 -1.79 -9.76
C VAL A 130 1.42 -0.28 -9.97
N ALA A 131 1.87 0.44 -8.97
CA ALA A 131 2.07 1.87 -9.05
C ALA A 131 3.26 2.22 -9.97
N ARG A 132 3.31 3.47 -10.43
CA ARG A 132 4.39 4.00 -11.26
C ARG A 132 5.81 3.75 -10.69
N ASN A 133 5.95 3.74 -9.36
CA ASN A 133 7.21 3.47 -8.67
C ASN A 133 7.53 1.98 -8.47
N GLY A 134 6.74 1.09 -9.08
CA GLY A 134 6.91 -0.35 -8.97
C GLY A 134 6.26 -0.99 -7.73
N ALA A 135 5.74 -0.20 -6.79
CA ALA A 135 5.09 -0.75 -5.61
C ALA A 135 3.71 -1.33 -5.92
N PRO A 136 3.37 -2.54 -5.45
CA PRO A 136 2.04 -3.10 -5.61
C PRO A 136 0.97 -2.22 -4.95
N ARG A 137 -0.19 -2.08 -5.61
CA ARG A 137 -1.37 -1.41 -5.04
C ARG A 137 -2.37 -2.40 -4.51
N THR A 138 -2.62 -3.46 -5.27
CA THR A 138 -3.59 -4.51 -4.93
C THR A 138 -3.37 -5.74 -5.80
N MET A 139 -3.84 -6.90 -5.33
CA MET A 139 -3.98 -8.13 -6.09
C MET A 139 -5.25 -8.84 -5.63
N PHE A 140 -6.04 -9.37 -6.54
CA PHE A 140 -7.28 -10.10 -6.23
C PHE A 140 -7.72 -10.94 -7.43
N LYS A 141 -8.70 -11.81 -7.23
CA LYS A 141 -9.36 -12.56 -8.31
C LYS A 141 -10.67 -11.86 -8.70
N PRO A 142 -10.80 -11.33 -9.93
CA PRO A 142 -12.04 -10.72 -10.38
C PRO A 142 -13.19 -11.72 -10.43
N THR A 143 -14.37 -11.32 -9.97
CA THR A 143 -15.57 -12.18 -10.00
C THR A 143 -16.02 -12.50 -11.44
N THR A 144 -15.89 -11.53 -12.35
CA THR A 144 -16.25 -11.70 -13.78
C THR A 144 -15.07 -12.14 -14.65
N GLY A 145 -13.91 -12.47 -14.05
CA GLY A 145 -12.78 -13.03 -14.77
C GLY A 145 -12.27 -12.17 -15.91
N ALA A 146 -12.25 -12.77 -17.10
CA ALA A 146 -11.75 -12.13 -18.32
C ALA A 146 -12.54 -10.88 -18.75
N ASP A 147 -13.84 -10.83 -18.44
CA ASP A 147 -14.67 -9.66 -18.74
C ASP A 147 -14.21 -8.44 -17.95
N TYR A 148 -13.88 -8.63 -16.66
CA TYR A 148 -13.26 -7.57 -15.86
C TYR A 148 -11.97 -7.05 -16.50
N TRP A 149 -11.13 -7.97 -17.00
CA TRP A 149 -9.90 -7.57 -17.68
C TRP A 149 -10.17 -6.78 -18.96
N ALA A 150 -11.13 -7.20 -19.78
CA ALA A 150 -11.52 -6.48 -20.98
C ALA A 150 -12.00 -5.05 -20.67
N GLU A 151 -12.82 -4.88 -19.65
CA GLU A 151 -13.25 -3.57 -19.15
C GLU A 151 -12.08 -2.71 -18.70
N GLN A 152 -11.15 -3.27 -17.91
CA GLN A 152 -9.98 -2.54 -17.43
C GLN A 152 -9.04 -2.13 -18.57
N LYS A 153 -8.86 -2.98 -19.58
CA LYS A 153 -8.09 -2.64 -20.79
C LYS A 153 -8.74 -1.49 -21.55
N ALA A 154 -10.04 -1.56 -21.77
CA ALA A 154 -10.79 -0.52 -22.49
C ALA A 154 -10.75 0.84 -21.74
N ALA A 155 -10.85 0.83 -20.42
CA ALA A 155 -10.81 2.03 -19.59
C ALA A 155 -9.38 2.57 -19.36
N ALA A 156 -8.34 1.79 -19.59
CA ALA A 156 -6.97 2.15 -19.27
C ALA A 156 -6.51 3.46 -19.94
N PRO A 157 -6.74 3.74 -21.23
CA PRO A 157 -6.26 4.96 -21.89
C PRO A 157 -6.82 6.25 -21.32
N THR A 158 -8.05 6.20 -20.78
CA THR A 158 -8.75 7.40 -20.25
C THR A 158 -8.72 7.48 -18.72
N PHE A 159 -8.05 6.54 -18.08
CA PHE A 159 -7.99 6.48 -16.62
C PHE A 159 -7.35 7.72 -16.01
N GLY A 160 -8.06 8.36 -15.07
CA GLY A 160 -7.59 9.58 -14.41
C GLY A 160 -7.75 10.85 -15.23
N GLN A 161 -8.24 10.77 -16.47
CA GLN A 161 -8.65 11.95 -17.21
C GLN A 161 -9.96 12.49 -16.64
N ARG A 162 -9.99 13.78 -16.33
CA ARG A 162 -11.21 14.45 -15.92
C ARG A 162 -12.18 14.41 -17.12
N ARG A 163 -13.39 13.87 -16.95
CA ARG A 163 -14.42 14.00 -17.97
C ARG A 163 -14.58 15.49 -18.25
N GLN A 164 -14.21 15.92 -19.43
CA GLN A 164 -14.60 17.24 -19.90
C GLN A 164 -16.12 17.18 -19.99
N SER A 165 -16.78 17.92 -19.10
CA SER A 165 -18.22 18.18 -19.28
C SER A 165 -18.32 18.92 -20.61
N THR A 166 -18.81 18.24 -21.64
CA THR A 166 -19.37 18.91 -22.80
C THR A 166 -20.56 19.68 -22.28
N GLY A 167 -20.34 20.93 -21.86
CA GLY A 167 -21.40 21.91 -21.70
C GLY A 167 -22.02 22.06 -23.07
N ALA A 168 -23.18 21.42 -23.27
CA ALA A 168 -24.05 21.80 -24.36
C ALA A 168 -24.39 23.28 -24.09
N ALA A 169 -23.85 24.16 -24.88
CA ALA A 169 -24.33 25.52 -25.04
C ALA A 169 -25.62 25.38 -25.87
N ASP A 170 -26.78 25.58 -25.23
CA ASP A 170 -28.00 26.01 -25.85
C ASP A 170 -27.99 27.52 -25.98
#